data_28454670a5c7e4f94a90125d980fd0f4
#
_entry.id   28454670a5c7e4f94a90125d980fd0f4
#
_cell.length_a   1.000
_cell.length_b   1.000
_cell.length_c   1.000
_cell.angle_alpha   90.00
_cell.angle_beta   90.00
_cell.angle_gamma   90.00
#
_symmetry.space_group_name_H-M   'P 1'
#
loop_
_entity.id
_entity.type
_entity.pdbx_description
1 polymer ?
#
loop_
_entity_poly.entity_id
_entity_poly.type
_entity_poly.pdbx_seq_one_letter_code
_entity_poly.pdbx_strand_id
1 'polypeptide(L)'
;HIMATGIIHSRVESGDQMTFSILASPSTHKYLTEKGYIAIDGISLTVGEVENGIFHLHIIPETLRLTTLGSKQIGDVVNLEIDSNTQLIVETIERLMKDRGVE
;
A
#
# COMPACT_ATOMS: atom_id res chain seq x y z
N HIS A 1 8.79 -12.34 1.34
CA HIS A 1 8.01 -11.10 1.30
C HIS A 1 7.50 -10.72 2.68
N ILE A 2 7.11 -9.48 2.83
CA ILE A 2 6.68 -8.94 4.11
C ILE A 2 5.16 -8.85 4.13
N MET A 3 4.58 -9.36 5.22
CA MET A 3 3.15 -9.26 5.47
C MET A 3 2.91 -8.36 6.67
N ALA A 4 1.90 -7.51 6.55
CA ALA A 4 1.58 -6.54 7.59
C ALA A 4 0.10 -6.21 7.52
N THR A 5 -0.33 -5.21 8.27
CA THR A 5 -1.71 -4.74 8.24
C THR A 5 -1.77 -3.24 8.03
N GLY A 6 -2.91 -2.78 7.59
CA GLY A 6 -3.25 -1.38 7.48
C GLY A 6 -4.70 -1.18 7.89
N ILE A 7 -5.07 0.09 8.04
CA ILE A 7 -6.41 0.47 8.43
C ILE A 7 -6.96 1.43 7.40
N ILE A 8 -8.18 1.21 6.96
CA ILE A 8 -8.85 2.13 6.05
C ILE A 8 -9.02 3.47 6.76
N HIS A 9 -8.32 4.48 6.27
CA HIS A 9 -8.33 5.83 6.86
C HIS A 9 -9.41 6.69 6.23
N SER A 10 -9.58 6.59 4.91
CA SER A 10 -10.66 7.31 4.23
C SER A 10 -11.17 6.49 3.03
N ARG A 11 -12.36 6.85 2.59
CA ARG A 11 -13.05 6.19 1.51
C ARG A 11 -13.87 7.25 0.78
N VAL A 12 -13.44 7.61 -0.42
CA VAL A 12 -14.05 8.71 -1.17
C VAL A 12 -14.47 8.24 -2.56
N GLU A 13 -15.74 8.41 -2.89
CA GLU A 13 -16.24 8.12 -4.21
C GLU A 13 -16.09 9.37 -5.08
N SER A 14 -15.61 9.18 -6.31
CA SER A 14 -15.47 10.25 -7.28
C SER A 14 -15.86 9.72 -8.65
N GLY A 15 -17.08 10.04 -9.09
CA GLY A 15 -17.63 9.44 -10.29
C GLY A 15 -17.73 7.93 -10.13
N ASP A 16 -17.12 7.19 -11.05
CA ASP A 16 -17.12 5.73 -11.01
C ASP A 16 -15.96 5.15 -10.20
N GLN A 17 -15.06 6.00 -9.73
CA GLN A 17 -13.88 5.54 -8.99
C GLN A 17 -14.08 5.65 -7.48
N MET A 18 -13.39 4.79 -6.77
CA MET A 18 -13.30 4.85 -5.32
C MET A 18 -11.83 5.07 -4.96
N THR A 19 -11.56 6.06 -4.13
CA THR A 19 -10.22 6.27 -3.59
C THR A 19 -10.22 5.88 -2.12
N PHE A 20 -9.42 4.89 -1.79
CA PHE A 20 -9.14 4.54 -0.40
C PHE A 20 -7.84 5.20 0.01
N SER A 21 -7.76 5.68 1.24
CA SER A 21 -6.46 5.93 1.86
C SER A 21 -6.28 4.93 2.99
N ILE A 22 -5.09 4.40 3.11
CA ILE A 22 -4.79 3.34 4.06
C ILE A 22 -3.62 3.79 4.93
N LEU A 23 -3.82 3.71 6.24
CA LEU A 23 -2.75 3.94 7.20
C LEU A 23 -2.02 2.62 7.41
N ALA A 24 -0.80 2.56 6.93
CA ALA A 24 0.01 1.35 6.99
C ALA A 24 0.75 1.24 8.32
N SER A 25 1.02 0.02 8.75
CA SER A 25 1.86 -0.21 9.94
C SER A 25 3.26 0.35 9.70
N PRO A 26 3.91 0.92 10.74
CA PRO A 26 5.21 1.57 10.59
C PRO A 26 6.29 0.72 9.92
N SER A 27 6.26 -0.58 10.14
CA SER A 27 7.26 -1.49 9.56
C SER A 27 7.22 -1.53 8.03
N THR A 28 6.15 -1.05 7.41
CA THR A 28 6.00 -1.08 5.95
C THR A 28 6.28 0.25 5.29
N HIS A 29 6.41 1.34 6.06
CA HIS A 29 6.51 2.69 5.48
C HIS A 29 7.62 2.83 4.45
N LYS A 30 8.78 2.24 4.71
CA LYS A 30 9.92 2.35 3.79
C LYS A 30 9.72 1.63 2.46
N TYR A 31 8.71 0.76 2.38
CA TYR A 31 8.41 0.03 1.14
C TYR A 31 7.29 0.66 0.32
N LEU A 32 6.67 1.73 0.83
CA LEU A 32 5.58 2.40 0.14
C LEU A 32 6.14 3.42 -0.85
N THR A 33 5.92 3.16 -2.13
CA THR A 33 6.44 4.01 -3.21
C THR A 33 5.32 4.29 -4.21
N GLU A 34 5.11 5.55 -4.56
CA GLU A 34 4.13 5.90 -5.59
C GLU A 34 4.44 5.15 -6.88
N LYS A 35 3.40 4.65 -7.51
CA LYS A 35 3.45 3.84 -8.74
C LYS A 35 4.04 2.44 -8.53
N GLY A 36 4.47 2.11 -7.31
CA GLY A 36 4.86 0.76 -6.96
C GLY A 36 3.62 -0.12 -6.75
N TYR A 37 3.85 -1.37 -6.39
CA TYR A 37 2.78 -2.35 -6.19
C TYR A 37 2.69 -2.78 -4.74
N ILE A 38 1.48 -3.10 -4.32
CA ILE A 38 1.22 -3.66 -3.00
C ILE A 38 0.01 -4.59 -3.14
N ALA A 39 0.00 -5.69 -2.41
CA ALA A 39 -1.18 -6.55 -2.38
C ALA A 39 -2.02 -6.20 -1.15
N ILE A 40 -3.30 -5.97 -1.39
CA ILE A 40 -4.28 -5.66 -0.35
C ILE A 40 -5.28 -6.80 -0.31
N ASP A 41 -5.32 -7.53 0.80
CA ASP A 41 -6.18 -8.71 0.94
C ASP A 41 -6.03 -9.66 -0.24
N GLY A 42 -4.78 -9.83 -0.71
CA GLY A 42 -4.45 -10.73 -1.81
C GLY A 42 -4.60 -10.15 -3.21
N ILE A 43 -4.97 -8.88 -3.34
CA ILE A 43 -5.16 -8.24 -4.64
C ILE A 43 -4.03 -7.27 -4.90
N SER A 44 -3.29 -7.47 -6.00
CA SER A 44 -2.19 -6.57 -6.36
C SER A 44 -2.73 -5.27 -6.94
N LEU A 45 -2.33 -4.17 -6.35
CA LEU A 45 -2.79 -2.84 -6.74
C LEU A 45 -1.62 -1.88 -6.86
N THR A 46 -1.80 -0.82 -7.63
CA THR A 46 -0.80 0.22 -7.78
C THR A 46 -0.97 1.25 -6.67
N VAL A 47 0.14 1.59 -6.04
CA VAL A 47 0.16 2.60 -4.97
C VAL A 47 0.06 4.00 -5.61
N GLY A 48 -0.87 4.79 -5.12
CA GLY A 48 -0.99 6.18 -5.50
C GLY A 48 -0.11 7.07 -4.62
N GLU A 49 -0.62 8.25 -4.25
CA GLU A 49 0.13 9.20 -3.44
C GLU A 49 0.46 8.61 -2.06
N VAL A 50 1.65 8.92 -1.57
CA VAL A 50 2.12 8.43 -0.27
C VAL A 50 2.55 9.63 0.58
N GLU A 51 2.06 9.70 1.82
CA GLU A 51 2.44 10.75 2.75
C GLU A 51 2.27 10.27 4.19
N ASN A 52 3.33 10.36 4.97
CA ASN A 52 3.29 10.05 6.41
C ASN A 52 2.71 8.68 6.75
N GLY A 53 3.08 7.66 5.98
CA GLY A 53 2.61 6.30 6.22
C GLY A 53 1.19 6.04 5.72
N ILE A 54 0.56 7.02 5.11
CA ILE A 54 -0.75 6.87 4.48
C ILE A 54 -0.53 6.81 2.97
N PHE A 55 -1.12 5.80 2.33
CA PHE A 55 -1.05 5.69 0.89
C PHE A 55 -2.46 5.60 0.30
N HIS A 56 -2.58 6.05 -0.94
CA HIS A 56 -3.86 6.09 -1.64
C HIS A 56 -3.93 4.99 -2.68
N LEU A 57 -5.15 4.47 -2.87
CA LEU A 57 -5.46 3.49 -3.91
C LEU A 57 -6.66 4.02 -4.69
N HIS A 58 -6.46 4.19 -5.99
CA HIS A 58 -7.53 4.62 -6.88
C HIS A 58 -8.10 3.37 -7.57
N ILE A 59 -9.29 2.96 -7.16
CA ILE A 59 -9.85 1.67 -7.55
C ILE A 59 -10.93 1.87 -8.61
N ILE A 60 -10.80 1.15 -9.73
CA ILE A 60 -11.80 1.18 -10.79
C ILE A 60 -13.00 0.31 -10.43
N PRO A 61 -14.18 0.58 -11.01
CA PRO A 61 -15.40 -0.15 -10.65
C PRO A 61 -15.31 -1.67 -10.78
N GLU A 62 -14.61 -2.17 -11.79
CA GLU A 62 -14.44 -3.61 -11.98
C GLU A 62 -13.81 -4.26 -10.75
N THR A 63 -12.73 -3.66 -10.25
CA THR A 63 -12.03 -4.17 -9.08
C THR A 63 -12.91 -4.13 -7.85
N LEU A 64 -13.70 -3.06 -7.69
CA LEU A 64 -14.62 -2.95 -6.55
C LEU A 64 -15.67 -4.06 -6.55
N ARG A 65 -16.18 -4.41 -7.74
CA ARG A 65 -17.21 -5.44 -7.85
C ARG A 65 -16.69 -6.84 -7.65
N LEU A 66 -15.45 -7.11 -8.09
CA LEU A 66 -14.88 -8.45 -8.08
C LEU A 66 -14.09 -8.78 -6.83
N THR A 67 -13.99 -7.84 -5.90
CA THR A 67 -13.17 -7.99 -4.70
C THR A 67 -13.94 -7.60 -3.45
N THR A 68 -13.36 -7.91 -2.28
CA THR A 68 -13.96 -7.52 -1.01
C THR A 68 -13.72 -6.05 -0.66
N LEU A 69 -12.88 -5.35 -1.43
CA LEU A 69 -12.53 -3.95 -1.14
C LEU A 69 -13.73 -3.03 -1.15
N GLY A 70 -14.68 -3.27 -2.07
CA GLY A 70 -15.86 -2.42 -2.15
C GLY A 70 -16.71 -2.38 -0.89
N SER A 71 -16.63 -3.42 -0.06
CA SER A 71 -17.39 -3.49 1.19
C SER A 71 -16.60 -3.01 2.42
N LYS A 72 -15.32 -2.70 2.27
CA LYS A 72 -14.51 -2.21 3.38
C LYS A 72 -14.90 -0.80 3.76
N GLN A 73 -14.96 -0.55 5.05
CA GLN A 73 -15.35 0.75 5.61
C GLN A 73 -14.19 1.38 6.36
N ILE A 74 -14.30 2.68 6.63
CA ILE A 74 -13.32 3.40 7.45
C ILE A 74 -13.18 2.67 8.78
N GLY A 75 -11.93 2.42 9.18
CA GLY A 75 -11.61 1.68 10.40
C GLY A 75 -11.40 0.20 10.20
N ASP A 76 -11.80 -0.35 9.07
CA ASP A 76 -11.57 -1.77 8.79
C ASP A 76 -10.08 -2.05 8.58
N VAL A 77 -9.66 -3.24 9.00
CA VAL A 77 -8.28 -3.70 8.83
C VAL A 77 -8.17 -4.44 7.51
N VAL A 78 -7.07 -4.18 6.80
CA VAL A 78 -6.73 -4.91 5.58
C VAL A 78 -5.36 -5.55 5.74
N ASN A 79 -5.15 -6.65 5.04
CA ASN A 79 -3.84 -7.31 5.00
C ASN A 79 -3.01 -6.70 3.89
N LEU A 80 -1.76 -6.36 4.21
CA LEU A 80 -0.81 -5.80 3.28
C LEU A 80 0.29 -6.80 2.99
N GLU A 81 0.65 -6.95 1.73
CA GLU A 81 1.79 -7.76 1.35
C GLU A 81 2.70 -6.93 0.46
N ILE A 82 3.96 -6.77 0.89
CA ILE A 82 4.94 -6.00 0.14
C ILE A 82 5.48 -6.86 -0.99
N ASP A 83 5.49 -6.29 -2.19
CA ASP A 83 6.05 -6.95 -3.36
C ASP A 83 7.51 -7.33 -3.15
N SER A 84 7.89 -8.55 -3.55
CA SER A 84 9.23 -9.07 -3.33
C SER A 84 10.31 -8.23 -4.00
N ASN A 85 10.04 -7.70 -5.19
CA ASN A 85 11.00 -6.86 -5.89
C ASN A 85 11.19 -5.53 -5.16
N THR A 86 10.12 -4.94 -4.67
CA THR A 86 10.20 -3.70 -3.88
C THR A 86 11.03 -3.94 -2.63
N GLN A 87 10.79 -5.04 -1.92
CA GLN A 87 11.53 -5.38 -0.72
C GLN A 87 13.02 -5.52 -1.03
N LEU A 88 13.36 -6.25 -2.08
CA LEU A 88 14.74 -6.47 -2.48
C LEU A 88 15.45 -5.16 -2.81
N ILE A 89 14.80 -4.30 -3.58
CA ILE A 89 15.37 -3.01 -3.97
C ILE A 89 15.63 -2.12 -2.76
N VAL A 90 14.63 -1.97 -1.89
CA VAL A 90 14.75 -1.11 -0.71
C VAL A 90 15.85 -1.62 0.22
N GLU A 91 15.86 -2.92 0.50
CA GLU A 91 16.85 -3.49 1.41
C GLU A 91 18.25 -3.45 0.83
N THR A 92 18.39 -3.57 -0.49
CA THR A 92 19.68 -3.44 -1.15
C THR A 92 20.21 -2.01 -1.03
N ILE A 93 19.35 -1.01 -1.25
CA ILE A 93 19.73 0.39 -1.11
C ILE A 93 20.14 0.69 0.33
N GLU A 94 19.37 0.22 1.30
CA GLU A 94 19.70 0.41 2.71
C GLU A 94 21.06 -0.16 3.05
N ARG A 95 21.35 -1.37 2.57
CA ARG A 95 22.65 -2.01 2.82
C ARG A 95 23.79 -1.22 2.20
N LEU A 96 23.63 -0.76 0.96
CA LEU A 96 24.65 0.02 0.28
C LEU A 96 24.92 1.36 0.99
N MET A 97 23.89 2.03 1.45
CA MET A 97 24.04 3.27 2.18
C MET A 97 24.75 3.05 3.51
N LYS A 98 24.42 1.98 4.21
CA LYS A 98 25.04 1.62 5.46
C LYS A 98 26.52 1.30 5.28
N ASP A 99 26.87 0.53 4.23
CA ASP A 99 28.24 0.16 3.92
C ASP A 99 29.11 1.39 3.62
N ARG A 100 28.48 2.48 3.15
CA ARG A 100 29.16 3.74 2.87
C ARG A 100 29.17 4.69 4.06
N GLY A 101 28.62 4.27 5.19
CA GLY A 101 28.47 5.14 6.35
C GLY A 101 27.42 6.22 6.19
N VAL A 102 26.46 6.04 5.28
CA VAL A 102 25.36 6.97 5.04
C VAL A 102 24.09 6.38 5.62
N GLU A 103 23.39 7.18 6.41
CA GLU A 103 22.16 6.75 7.08
C GLU A 103 20.92 7.38 6.45
#